data_366c9c8e3025c897b7303096bafcd321
#
_entry.id   366c9c8e3025c897b7303096bafcd321
#
_cell.length_a   1.000
_cell.length_b   1.000
_cell.length_c   1.000
_cell.angle_alpha   90.00
_cell.angle_beta   90.00
_cell.angle_gamma   90.00
#
_symmetry.space_group_name_H-M   'P 1'
#
loop_
_entity.id
_entity.type
_entity.pdbx_description
1 polymer ?
#
loop_
_entity_poly.entity_id
_entity_poly.type
_entity_poly.pdbx_seq_one_letter_code
_entity_poly.pdbx_strand_id
1 'polypeptide(L)'
;LLVVIGDTCIVVEIKHSGFREPFRDPIKSFSRIKKDYSKAIQLGYEQCKRVEDVLLSGNDVDILEASNMKKVQYHLKSKNIRAVWSIVVTDFKYGIIQTDLASLLDKDEDSLYPWSVCVDDIEAFFLLMRKMLKGIASHRFVEFLEYRERLHGHVLCSDELEICGWYLNDREQFKGCADMASLINTSPNMGTIFDAYYRVGLGFKNEFDIAYKKHYSIPDYPREFSLKGISVDSDL
;
A
#
# COMPACT_ATOMS: atom_id res chain seq x y z
N LEU A 1 -8.75 -8.43 -8.16
CA LEU A 1 -9.57 -7.25 -8.33
C LEU A 1 -8.91 -6.31 -9.34
N LEU A 2 -9.70 -5.69 -10.21
CA LEU A 2 -9.23 -4.67 -11.16
C LEU A 2 -9.92 -3.34 -10.87
N VAL A 3 -9.13 -2.27 -10.76
CA VAL A 3 -9.62 -0.90 -10.58
C VAL A 3 -9.13 -0.07 -11.75
N VAL A 4 -10.00 0.77 -12.33
CA VAL A 4 -9.69 1.66 -13.45
C VAL A 4 -9.87 3.11 -13.01
N ILE A 5 -8.83 3.92 -13.13
CA ILE A 5 -8.81 5.34 -12.78
C ILE A 5 -8.29 6.11 -14.00
N GLY A 6 -9.21 6.67 -14.79
CA GLY A 6 -8.84 7.36 -16.03
C GLY A 6 -8.21 6.39 -17.03
N ASP A 7 -6.94 6.61 -17.35
CA ASP A 7 -6.12 5.77 -18.25
C ASP A 7 -5.19 4.80 -17.51
N THR A 8 -5.37 4.66 -16.21
CA THR A 8 -4.57 3.79 -15.34
C THR A 8 -5.38 2.60 -14.84
N CYS A 9 -4.85 1.40 -14.97
CA CYS A 9 -5.38 0.19 -14.37
C CYS A 9 -4.58 -0.17 -13.11
N ILE A 10 -5.26 -0.64 -12.07
CA ILE A 10 -4.63 -1.16 -10.86
C ILE A 10 -5.12 -2.59 -10.65
N VAL A 11 -4.19 -3.53 -10.69
CA VAL A 11 -4.44 -4.94 -10.42
C VAL A 11 -4.18 -5.22 -8.95
N VAL A 12 -5.17 -5.72 -8.24
CA VAL A 12 -5.05 -6.01 -6.80
C VAL A 12 -5.23 -7.49 -6.56
N GLU A 13 -4.23 -8.10 -5.98
CA GLU A 13 -4.26 -9.50 -5.55
C GLU A 13 -4.21 -9.58 -4.03
N ILE A 14 -5.10 -10.37 -3.44
CA ILE A 14 -5.23 -10.53 -1.99
C ILE A 14 -4.73 -11.91 -1.60
N LYS A 15 -3.81 -11.98 -0.65
CA LYS A 15 -3.20 -13.22 -0.16
C LYS A 15 -3.49 -13.44 1.32
N HIS A 16 -4.28 -14.48 1.57
CA HIS A 16 -4.50 -15.01 2.91
C HIS A 16 -3.46 -16.11 3.20
N SER A 17 -2.26 -15.71 3.61
CA SER A 17 -1.17 -16.62 3.92
C SER A 17 -0.50 -16.20 5.23
N GLY A 18 -0.60 -17.05 6.25
CA GLY A 18 -0.03 -16.75 7.56
C GLY A 18 1.49 -16.60 7.50
N PHE A 19 1.99 -15.53 8.09
CA PHE A 19 3.40 -15.35 8.39
C PHE A 19 3.71 -16.01 9.73
N ARG A 20 4.54 -17.06 9.70
CA ARG A 20 4.85 -17.85 10.90
C ARG A 20 6.06 -17.26 11.60
N GLU A 21 6.03 -17.24 12.93
CA GLU A 21 7.19 -16.85 13.71
C GLU A 21 8.45 -17.64 13.30
N PRO A 22 9.59 -16.96 13.14
CA PRO A 22 10.84 -17.60 12.77
C PRO A 22 11.32 -18.55 13.89
N PHE A 23 12.10 -19.55 13.51
CA PHE A 23 12.81 -20.40 14.44
C PHE A 23 13.98 -19.63 15.10
N ARG A 24 14.46 -20.15 16.23
CA ARG A 24 15.72 -19.65 16.84
C ARG A 24 16.96 -19.93 15.98
N ASP A 25 16.90 -21.03 15.19
CA ASP A 25 17.95 -21.39 14.23
C ASP A 25 17.86 -20.46 13.00
N PRO A 26 18.91 -19.66 12.70
CA PRO A 26 18.86 -18.68 11.62
C PRO A 26 18.61 -19.29 10.24
N ILE A 27 19.17 -20.45 9.95
CA ILE A 27 19.05 -21.11 8.63
C ILE A 27 17.61 -21.58 8.42
N LYS A 28 17.02 -22.22 9.44
CA LYS A 28 15.62 -22.65 9.39
C LYS A 28 14.67 -21.48 9.38
N SER A 29 14.98 -20.41 10.10
CA SER A 29 14.25 -19.15 10.07
C SER A 29 14.19 -18.57 8.67
N PHE A 30 15.34 -18.38 8.03
CA PHE A 30 15.41 -17.82 6.68
C PHE A 30 14.63 -18.67 5.66
N SER A 31 14.81 -19.98 5.69
CA SER A 31 14.08 -20.90 4.80
C SER A 31 12.56 -20.82 5.00
N ARG A 32 12.10 -20.65 6.24
CA ARG A 32 10.69 -20.49 6.58
C ARG A 32 10.13 -19.14 6.08
N ILE A 33 10.84 -18.06 6.36
CA ILE A 33 10.48 -16.71 5.92
C ILE A 33 10.37 -16.68 4.39
N LYS A 34 11.38 -17.19 3.68
CA LYS A 34 11.37 -17.26 2.22
C LYS A 34 10.18 -18.07 1.69
N LYS A 35 9.83 -19.19 2.34
CA LYS A 35 8.69 -20.02 1.95
C LYS A 35 7.35 -19.30 2.17
N ASP A 36 7.19 -18.57 3.28
CA ASP A 36 5.96 -17.84 3.57
C ASP A 36 5.83 -16.62 2.64
N TYR A 37 6.94 -15.91 2.40
CA TYR A 37 7.02 -14.85 1.42
C TYR A 37 6.62 -15.31 0.01
N SER A 38 7.15 -16.46 -0.44
CA SER A 38 6.85 -17.00 -1.77
C SER A 38 5.37 -17.33 -1.95
N LYS A 39 4.69 -17.81 -0.91
CA LYS A 39 3.26 -18.14 -0.96
C LYS A 39 2.35 -16.91 -0.98
N ALA A 40 2.81 -15.82 -0.40
CA ALA A 40 2.05 -14.57 -0.34
C ALA A 40 2.52 -13.59 -1.41
N ILE A 41 3.65 -12.94 -1.19
CA ILE A 41 4.07 -11.79 -2.00
C ILE A 41 4.51 -12.22 -3.40
N GLN A 42 5.37 -13.24 -3.53
CA GLN A 42 5.82 -13.71 -4.83
C GLN A 42 4.67 -14.23 -5.69
N LEU A 43 3.83 -15.12 -5.14
CA LEU A 43 2.68 -15.65 -5.88
C LEU A 43 1.66 -14.56 -6.21
N GLY A 44 1.47 -13.57 -5.32
CA GLY A 44 0.62 -12.41 -5.58
C GLY A 44 1.14 -11.57 -6.75
N TYR A 45 2.43 -11.28 -6.75
CA TYR A 45 3.10 -10.59 -7.85
C TYR A 45 2.92 -11.32 -9.19
N GLU A 46 3.21 -12.63 -9.25
CA GLU A 46 3.05 -13.42 -10.46
C GLU A 46 1.62 -13.44 -11.01
N GLN A 47 0.62 -13.39 -10.12
CA GLN A 47 -0.77 -13.29 -10.53
C GLN A 47 -1.12 -11.91 -11.08
N CYS A 48 -0.65 -10.85 -10.43
CA CYS A 48 -0.77 -9.48 -10.95
C CYS A 48 -0.09 -9.34 -12.31
N LYS A 49 1.14 -9.85 -12.44
CA LYS A 49 1.93 -9.77 -13.67
C LYS A 49 1.23 -10.40 -14.86
N ARG A 50 0.61 -11.58 -14.70
CA ARG A 50 -0.18 -12.19 -15.76
C ARG A 50 -1.33 -11.31 -16.25
N VAL A 51 -2.00 -10.60 -15.36
CA VAL A 51 -3.08 -9.67 -15.72
C VAL A 51 -2.51 -8.40 -16.38
N GLU A 52 -1.41 -7.87 -15.86
CA GLU A 52 -0.69 -6.75 -16.44
C GLU A 52 -0.26 -7.02 -17.86
N ASP A 53 0.34 -8.19 -18.14
CA ASP A 53 0.79 -8.60 -19.48
C ASP A 53 -0.38 -8.67 -20.47
N VAL A 54 -1.55 -9.14 -20.02
CA VAL A 54 -2.77 -9.13 -20.86
C VAL A 54 -3.23 -7.69 -21.13
N LEU A 55 -3.26 -6.82 -20.13
CA LEU A 55 -3.68 -5.42 -20.27
C LEU A 55 -2.75 -4.63 -21.18
N LEU A 56 -1.45 -4.91 -21.14
CA LEU A 56 -0.42 -4.23 -21.94
C LEU A 56 -0.15 -4.90 -23.29
N SER A 57 -0.83 -6.02 -23.60
CA SER A 57 -0.63 -6.75 -24.88
C SER A 57 -1.03 -5.97 -26.14
N GLY A 58 -1.69 -4.82 -25.97
CA GLY A 58 -2.22 -4.04 -27.08
C GLY A 58 -3.58 -4.51 -27.62
N ASN A 59 -4.13 -5.58 -27.06
CA ASN A 59 -5.45 -6.09 -27.40
C ASN A 59 -6.52 -5.55 -26.44
N ASP A 60 -7.72 -5.34 -26.96
CA ASP A 60 -8.87 -4.99 -26.11
C ASP A 60 -9.22 -6.20 -25.21
N VAL A 61 -9.64 -5.93 -23.99
CA VAL A 61 -9.89 -6.95 -22.96
C VAL A 61 -11.33 -6.89 -22.49
N ASP A 62 -12.01 -8.03 -22.53
CA ASP A 62 -13.36 -8.19 -21.99
C ASP A 62 -13.30 -8.68 -20.55
N ILE A 63 -13.87 -7.92 -19.64
CA ILE A 63 -14.08 -8.31 -18.26
C ILE A 63 -15.42 -9.03 -18.16
N LEU A 64 -15.37 -10.30 -17.81
CA LEU A 64 -16.56 -11.16 -17.76
C LEU A 64 -17.18 -11.15 -16.35
N GLU A 65 -18.48 -11.37 -16.29
CA GLU A 65 -19.17 -11.56 -15.03
C GLU A 65 -18.77 -12.92 -14.41
N ALA A 66 -18.34 -12.93 -13.14
CA ALA A 66 -17.87 -14.14 -12.47
C ALA A 66 -18.94 -15.24 -12.39
N SER A 67 -20.21 -14.87 -12.29
CA SER A 67 -21.37 -15.81 -12.29
C SER A 67 -21.74 -16.32 -13.68
N ASN A 68 -21.33 -15.61 -14.74
CA ASN A 68 -21.63 -15.96 -16.12
C ASN A 68 -20.50 -15.55 -17.08
N MET A 69 -19.56 -16.45 -17.31
CA MET A 69 -18.38 -16.23 -18.14
C MET A 69 -18.68 -15.94 -19.64
N LYS A 70 -19.96 -15.95 -20.04
CA LYS A 70 -20.40 -15.55 -21.40
C LYS A 70 -20.88 -14.10 -21.44
N LYS A 71 -21.07 -13.47 -20.29
CA LYS A 71 -21.58 -12.11 -20.20
C LYS A 71 -20.45 -11.14 -19.95
N VAL A 72 -20.20 -10.28 -20.93
CA VAL A 72 -19.25 -9.18 -20.79
C VAL A 72 -19.82 -8.14 -19.85
N GLN A 73 -19.13 -7.85 -18.77
CA GLN A 73 -19.49 -6.81 -17.80
C GLN A 73 -18.90 -5.46 -18.18
N TYR A 74 -17.68 -5.49 -18.69
CA TYR A 74 -16.97 -4.28 -19.09
C TYR A 74 -15.98 -4.57 -20.21
N HIS A 75 -15.88 -3.65 -21.19
CA HIS A 75 -14.96 -3.75 -22.32
C HIS A 75 -13.85 -2.70 -22.18
N LEU A 76 -12.62 -3.16 -21.91
CA LEU A 76 -11.44 -2.31 -21.79
C LEU A 76 -10.77 -2.18 -23.16
N LYS A 77 -10.63 -0.95 -23.63
CA LYS A 77 -9.90 -0.66 -24.88
C LYS A 77 -8.42 -0.44 -24.54
N SER A 78 -7.54 -1.23 -25.10
CA SER A 78 -6.09 -1.17 -24.85
C SER A 78 -5.50 0.22 -25.10
N LYS A 79 -5.95 0.91 -26.15
CA LYS A 79 -5.51 2.28 -26.47
C LYS A 79 -5.77 3.33 -25.37
N ASN A 80 -6.67 3.02 -24.43
CA ASN A 80 -6.99 3.90 -23.32
C ASN A 80 -6.18 3.59 -22.05
N ILE A 81 -5.37 2.52 -22.07
CA ILE A 81 -4.55 2.11 -20.92
C ILE A 81 -3.14 2.63 -21.14
N ARG A 82 -2.67 3.50 -20.26
CA ARG A 82 -1.32 4.07 -20.28
C ARG A 82 -0.40 3.47 -19.23
N ALA A 83 -0.97 3.09 -18.09
CA ALA A 83 -0.22 2.51 -16.99
C ALA A 83 -1.01 1.39 -16.33
N VAL A 84 -0.28 0.38 -15.87
CA VAL A 84 -0.82 -0.69 -15.03
C VAL A 84 0.05 -0.78 -13.78
N TRP A 85 -0.59 -0.72 -12.61
CA TRP A 85 0.07 -0.88 -11.33
C TRP A 85 -0.43 -2.14 -10.64
N SER A 86 0.45 -2.80 -9.93
CA SER A 86 0.14 -4.03 -9.21
C SER A 86 0.20 -3.81 -7.71
N ILE A 87 -0.80 -4.32 -6.98
CA ILE A 87 -0.86 -4.29 -5.52
C ILE A 87 -1.03 -5.71 -4.99
N VAL A 88 -0.19 -6.10 -4.06
CA VAL A 88 -0.31 -7.37 -3.32
C VAL A 88 -0.69 -7.07 -1.89
N VAL A 89 -1.95 -7.35 -1.54
CA VAL A 89 -2.48 -7.17 -0.19
C VAL A 89 -2.30 -8.46 0.61
N THR A 90 -1.74 -8.35 1.81
CA THR A 90 -1.51 -9.48 2.72
C THR A 90 -2.29 -9.30 4.02
N ASP A 91 -2.65 -10.41 4.70
CA ASP A 91 -3.29 -10.36 6.03
C ASP A 91 -2.30 -10.03 7.14
N PHE A 92 -1.00 -10.29 6.90
CA PHE A 92 0.04 -10.14 7.90
C PHE A 92 1.13 -9.21 7.39
N LYS A 93 1.74 -8.47 8.31
CA LYS A 93 2.93 -7.67 8.01
C LYS A 93 4.15 -8.58 7.92
N TYR A 94 4.92 -8.41 6.85
CA TYR A 94 6.19 -9.11 6.63
C TYR A 94 7.39 -8.23 7.00
N GLY A 95 7.16 -7.03 7.53
CA GLY A 95 8.19 -6.09 7.93
C GLY A 95 9.08 -5.65 6.76
N ILE A 96 10.37 -5.51 7.02
CA ILE A 96 11.34 -4.98 6.05
C ILE A 96 11.35 -5.71 4.69
N ILE A 97 11.05 -7.00 4.65
CA ILE A 97 11.00 -7.75 3.38
C ILE A 97 9.73 -7.47 2.55
N GLN A 98 8.77 -6.75 3.10
CA GLN A 98 7.58 -6.24 2.42
C GLN A 98 7.75 -4.79 1.99
N THR A 99 8.41 -4.00 2.81
CA THR A 99 8.70 -2.59 2.49
C THR A 99 9.81 -2.45 1.46
N ASP A 100 10.75 -3.39 1.39
CA ASP A 100 11.75 -3.46 0.32
C ASP A 100 11.75 -4.84 -0.36
N LEU A 101 11.04 -4.94 -1.47
CA LEU A 101 10.89 -6.18 -2.23
C LEU A 101 12.15 -6.58 -3.00
N ALA A 102 13.10 -5.66 -3.21
CA ALA A 102 14.33 -5.94 -3.95
C ALA A 102 15.18 -7.04 -3.31
N SER A 103 14.97 -7.29 -2.02
CA SER A 103 15.72 -8.29 -1.27
C SER A 103 15.31 -9.74 -1.56
N LEU A 104 14.04 -10.02 -1.91
CA LEU A 104 13.52 -11.38 -2.02
C LEU A 104 12.61 -11.63 -3.22
N LEU A 105 12.07 -10.58 -3.86
CA LEU A 105 11.18 -10.75 -5.01
C LEU A 105 11.97 -11.18 -6.25
N ASP A 106 11.56 -12.29 -6.82
CA ASP A 106 12.05 -12.75 -8.12
C ASP A 106 11.16 -12.14 -9.22
N LYS A 107 11.76 -11.27 -10.04
CA LYS A 107 11.07 -10.55 -11.12
C LYS A 107 12.00 -10.33 -12.31
N ASP A 108 11.43 -10.14 -13.49
CA ASP A 108 12.18 -9.71 -14.67
C ASP A 108 12.75 -8.30 -14.47
N GLU A 109 13.92 -8.02 -15.04
CA GLU A 109 14.61 -6.72 -14.89
C GLU A 109 13.73 -5.55 -15.29
N ASP A 110 12.98 -5.68 -16.38
CA ASP A 110 12.12 -4.63 -16.92
C ASP A 110 10.74 -4.54 -16.26
N SER A 111 10.43 -5.44 -15.33
CA SER A 111 9.14 -5.44 -14.63
C SER A 111 9.16 -4.49 -13.43
N LEU A 112 8.02 -3.84 -13.16
CA LEU A 112 7.85 -2.97 -11.99
C LEU A 112 7.67 -3.79 -10.70
N TYR A 113 8.07 -3.22 -9.57
CA TYR A 113 7.73 -3.76 -8.26
C TYR A 113 6.26 -3.49 -7.94
N PRO A 114 5.52 -4.48 -7.42
CA PRO A 114 4.18 -4.24 -6.92
C PRO A 114 4.24 -3.45 -5.61
N TRP A 115 3.21 -2.70 -5.29
CA TRP A 115 3.05 -2.26 -3.92
C TRP A 115 2.55 -3.43 -3.05
N SER A 116 3.37 -3.88 -2.10
CA SER A 116 3.00 -4.93 -1.15
C SER A 116 2.65 -4.30 0.20
N VAL A 117 1.46 -4.58 0.72
CA VAL A 117 0.93 -3.90 1.90
C VAL A 117 0.00 -4.82 2.70
N CYS A 118 -0.01 -4.68 4.03
CA CYS A 118 -0.98 -5.35 4.89
C CYS A 118 -2.38 -4.73 4.72
N VAL A 119 -3.43 -5.54 4.88
CA VAL A 119 -4.83 -5.08 4.72
C VAL A 119 -5.18 -3.93 5.67
N ASP A 120 -4.72 -3.95 6.92
CA ASP A 120 -4.97 -2.89 7.88
C ASP A 120 -4.27 -1.58 7.49
N ASP A 121 -3.07 -1.68 6.92
CA ASP A 121 -2.28 -0.53 6.51
C ASP A 121 -2.87 0.16 5.27
N ILE A 122 -3.32 -0.61 4.29
CA ILE A 122 -3.96 -0.04 3.10
C ILE A 122 -5.29 0.63 3.45
N GLU A 123 -6.06 0.05 4.39
CA GLU A 123 -7.29 0.66 4.88
C GLU A 123 -7.00 2.00 5.58
N ALA A 124 -6.05 2.02 6.52
CA ALA A 124 -5.63 3.22 7.23
C ALA A 124 -5.18 4.32 6.26
N PHE A 125 -4.35 3.95 5.28
CA PHE A 125 -3.85 4.88 4.27
C PHE A 125 -4.98 5.49 3.44
N PHE A 126 -5.91 4.68 2.94
CA PHE A 126 -7.04 5.18 2.14
C PHE A 126 -7.99 6.07 2.93
N LEU A 127 -8.29 5.71 4.18
CA LEU A 127 -9.16 6.50 5.04
C LEU A 127 -8.55 7.88 5.30
N LEU A 128 -7.27 7.93 5.65
CA LEU A 128 -6.58 9.19 5.91
C LEU A 128 -6.40 10.01 4.62
N MET A 129 -5.98 9.38 3.52
CA MET A 129 -5.83 10.03 2.22
C MET A 129 -7.14 10.68 1.76
N ARG A 130 -8.26 9.94 1.87
CA ARG A 130 -9.60 10.47 1.53
C ARG A 130 -9.97 11.69 2.36
N LYS A 131 -9.63 11.68 3.64
CA LYS A 131 -9.89 12.81 4.53
C LYS A 131 -9.04 14.04 4.17
N MET A 132 -7.76 13.84 3.92
CA MET A 132 -6.80 14.92 3.67
C MET A 132 -6.94 15.54 2.27
N LEU A 133 -7.17 14.71 1.26
CA LEU A 133 -7.00 15.06 -0.15
C LEU A 133 -8.31 15.20 -0.93
N LYS A 134 -9.41 15.44 -0.27
CA LYS A 134 -10.78 15.63 -0.79
C LYS A 134 -10.87 15.80 -2.32
N GLY A 135 -11.45 14.84 -3.04
CA GLY A 135 -11.70 14.92 -4.49
C GLY A 135 -10.50 14.62 -5.40
N ILE A 136 -9.27 14.68 -4.90
CA ILE A 136 -8.05 14.35 -5.66
C ILE A 136 -7.33 13.09 -5.17
N ALA A 137 -7.92 12.36 -4.20
CA ALA A 137 -7.29 11.20 -3.57
C ALA A 137 -6.90 10.10 -4.57
N SER A 138 -7.73 9.84 -5.59
CA SER A 138 -7.43 8.83 -6.61
C SER A 138 -6.20 9.18 -7.46
N HIS A 139 -6.05 10.43 -7.88
CA HIS A 139 -4.86 10.88 -8.62
C HIS A 139 -3.61 10.83 -7.74
N ARG A 140 -3.74 11.20 -6.46
CA ARG A 140 -2.65 11.14 -5.49
C ARG A 140 -2.25 9.71 -5.18
N PHE A 141 -3.19 8.79 -5.22
CA PHE A 141 -2.89 7.37 -5.04
C PHE A 141 -2.10 6.80 -6.22
N VAL A 142 -2.46 7.12 -7.45
CA VAL A 142 -1.68 6.73 -8.63
C VAL A 142 -0.26 7.32 -8.57
N GLU A 143 -0.14 8.59 -8.21
CA GLU A 143 1.16 9.24 -8.01
C GLU A 143 1.97 8.54 -6.91
N PHE A 144 1.34 8.18 -5.79
CA PHE A 144 1.99 7.42 -4.72
C PHE A 144 2.56 6.09 -5.24
N LEU A 145 1.79 5.32 -6.00
CA LEU A 145 2.23 4.03 -6.56
C LEU A 145 3.47 4.20 -7.45
N GLU A 146 3.48 5.24 -8.29
CA GLU A 146 4.59 5.54 -9.19
C GLU A 146 5.90 5.81 -8.42
N TYR A 147 5.87 6.66 -7.40
CA TYR A 147 7.08 6.97 -6.64
C TYR A 147 7.42 5.89 -5.61
N ARG A 148 6.42 5.18 -5.08
CA ARG A 148 6.64 4.06 -4.16
C ARG A 148 7.41 2.91 -4.82
N GLU A 149 7.12 2.62 -6.06
CA GLU A 149 7.83 1.61 -6.85
C GLU A 149 9.34 1.91 -6.92
N ARG A 150 9.71 3.16 -7.15
CA ARG A 150 11.10 3.60 -7.29
C ARG A 150 11.92 3.51 -6.00
N LEU A 151 11.30 3.35 -4.84
CA LEU A 151 11.99 3.24 -3.56
C LEU A 151 12.58 1.86 -3.31
N HIS A 152 12.15 0.83 -4.04
CA HIS A 152 12.69 -0.51 -3.86
C HIS A 152 14.18 -0.59 -4.21
N GLY A 153 14.96 -1.29 -3.36
CA GLY A 153 16.40 -1.42 -3.48
C GLY A 153 17.20 -0.33 -2.78
N HIS A 154 16.55 0.75 -2.30
CA HIS A 154 17.26 1.83 -1.61
C HIS A 154 16.48 2.47 -0.45
N VAL A 155 15.36 1.88 -0.03
CA VAL A 155 14.64 2.32 1.18
C VAL A 155 14.87 1.33 2.33
N LEU A 156 15.24 1.84 3.47
CA LEU A 156 15.30 1.08 4.72
C LEU A 156 14.16 1.53 5.62
N CYS A 157 13.12 0.71 5.69
CA CYS A 157 11.89 0.99 6.40
C CYS A 157 11.34 -0.28 7.04
N SER A 158 10.83 -0.20 8.26
CA SER A 158 10.29 -1.35 8.97
C SER A 158 8.78 -1.54 8.82
N ASP A 159 8.05 -0.48 8.50
CA ASP A 159 6.59 -0.47 8.40
C ASP A 159 6.13 0.35 7.19
N GLU A 160 5.25 -0.21 6.39
CA GLU A 160 4.71 0.46 5.19
C GLU A 160 3.98 1.77 5.51
N LEU A 161 3.37 1.86 6.71
CA LEU A 161 2.74 3.10 7.16
C LEU A 161 3.74 4.27 7.35
N GLU A 162 5.03 3.99 7.61
CA GLU A 162 6.06 5.05 7.65
C GLU A 162 6.21 5.68 6.25
N ILE A 163 6.24 4.86 5.20
CA ILE A 163 6.33 5.31 3.80
C ILE A 163 5.06 6.06 3.40
N CYS A 164 3.90 5.49 3.71
CA CYS A 164 2.60 6.13 3.46
C CYS A 164 2.47 7.48 4.19
N GLY A 165 2.89 7.53 5.45
CA GLY A 165 2.87 8.74 6.27
C GLY A 165 3.84 9.80 5.75
N TRP A 166 5.02 9.40 5.29
CA TRP A 166 5.96 10.30 4.65
C TRP A 166 5.37 10.96 3.40
N TYR A 167 4.76 10.17 2.50
CA TYR A 167 4.08 10.71 1.33
C TYR A 167 2.99 11.72 1.68
N LEU A 168 2.17 11.43 2.70
CA LEU A 168 1.10 12.32 3.12
C LEU A 168 1.61 13.61 3.79
N ASN A 169 2.71 13.52 4.53
CA ASN A 169 3.26 14.63 5.30
C ASN A 169 4.14 15.56 4.46
N ASP A 170 5.03 15.01 3.64
CA ASP A 170 5.95 15.78 2.78
C ASP A 170 6.12 15.10 1.42
N ARG A 171 5.12 15.29 0.58
CA ARG A 171 5.06 14.71 -0.76
C ARG A 171 6.23 15.13 -1.65
N GLU A 172 6.64 16.38 -1.59
CA GLU A 172 7.72 16.87 -2.47
C GLU A 172 9.06 16.27 -2.06
N GLN A 173 9.34 16.13 -0.76
CA GLN A 173 10.51 15.42 -0.29
C GLN A 173 10.45 13.93 -0.67
N PHE A 174 9.29 13.29 -0.51
CA PHE A 174 9.09 11.90 -0.89
C PHE A 174 9.44 11.66 -2.36
N LYS A 175 8.91 12.49 -3.26
CA LYS A 175 9.19 12.43 -4.71
C LYS A 175 10.67 12.64 -5.00
N GLY A 176 11.25 13.70 -4.43
CA GLY A 176 12.67 13.99 -4.63
C GLY A 176 13.58 12.85 -4.18
N CYS A 177 13.24 12.19 -3.07
CA CYS A 177 14.00 11.04 -2.58
C CYS A 177 13.80 9.79 -3.44
N ALA A 178 12.59 9.55 -3.95
CA ALA A 178 12.32 8.41 -4.84
C ALA A 178 13.12 8.47 -6.15
N ASP A 179 13.50 9.66 -6.59
CA ASP A 179 14.35 9.85 -7.78
C ASP A 179 15.86 9.76 -7.47
N MET A 180 16.24 9.61 -6.21
CA MET A 180 17.65 9.48 -5.79
C MET A 180 18.08 8.03 -5.76
N ALA A 181 19.30 7.74 -6.24
CA ALA A 181 19.90 6.41 -6.15
C ALA A 181 20.64 6.16 -4.82
N SER A 182 20.37 6.93 -3.77
CA SER A 182 21.02 6.81 -2.47
C SER A 182 20.14 6.08 -1.46
N LEU A 183 20.78 5.35 -0.53
CA LEU A 183 20.06 4.67 0.55
C LEU A 183 19.30 5.69 1.42
N ILE A 184 18.02 5.46 1.57
CA ILE A 184 17.09 6.28 2.34
C ILE A 184 16.67 5.50 3.58
N ASN A 185 16.85 6.10 4.75
CA ASN A 185 16.34 5.55 6.00
C ASN A 185 15.12 6.37 6.45
N THR A 186 13.97 5.72 6.55
CA THR A 186 12.76 6.37 7.06
C THR A 186 12.83 6.53 8.58
N SER A 187 12.08 7.49 9.11
CA SER A 187 11.92 7.64 10.55
C SER A 187 10.60 7.01 11.00
N PRO A 188 10.58 6.22 12.10
CA PRO A 188 9.34 5.71 12.68
C PRO A 188 8.29 6.79 12.95
N ASN A 189 8.72 8.04 13.15
CA ASN A 189 7.83 9.18 13.34
C ASN A 189 6.98 9.51 12.10
N MET A 190 7.35 9.02 10.91
CA MET A 190 6.56 9.23 9.70
C MET A 190 5.18 8.55 9.78
N GLY A 191 5.08 7.43 10.51
CA GLY A 191 3.82 6.70 10.73
C GLY A 191 2.90 7.30 11.79
N THR A 192 3.35 8.27 12.60
CA THR A 192 2.58 8.81 13.74
C THR A 192 1.30 9.54 13.33
N ILE A 193 1.20 9.97 12.08
CA ILE A 193 -0.03 10.55 11.52
C ILE A 193 -1.21 9.56 11.59
N PHE A 194 -0.95 8.26 11.41
CA PHE A 194 -1.97 7.22 11.51
C PHE A 194 -2.36 6.98 12.97
N ASP A 195 -1.40 7.00 13.89
CA ASP A 195 -1.69 6.90 15.32
C ASP A 195 -2.60 8.05 15.77
N ALA A 196 -2.32 9.26 15.34
CA ALA A 196 -3.16 10.42 15.62
C ALA A 196 -4.57 10.24 15.02
N TYR A 197 -4.66 9.73 13.78
CA TYR A 197 -5.93 9.44 13.12
C TYR A 197 -6.77 8.44 13.91
N TYR A 198 -6.18 7.33 14.35
CA TYR A 198 -6.89 6.30 15.12
C TYR A 198 -7.25 6.75 16.54
N ARG A 199 -6.40 7.53 17.19
CA ARG A 199 -6.65 8.01 18.55
C ARG A 199 -7.85 8.95 18.66
N VAL A 200 -8.14 9.73 17.62
CA VAL A 200 -9.34 10.55 17.57
C VAL A 200 -10.55 9.80 16.97
N GLY A 201 -10.40 8.50 16.68
CA GLY A 201 -11.49 7.63 16.24
C GLY A 201 -12.00 7.88 14.84
N LEU A 202 -11.22 8.48 13.97
CA LEU A 202 -11.65 8.94 12.64
C LEU A 202 -11.89 7.80 11.63
N GLY A 203 -11.38 6.61 11.88
CA GLY A 203 -11.59 5.43 11.05
C GLY A 203 -12.87 4.66 11.35
N PHE A 204 -13.54 4.92 12.48
CA PHE A 204 -14.67 4.13 12.96
C PHE A 204 -15.95 4.93 13.07
N LYS A 205 -17.08 4.24 13.19
CA LYS A 205 -18.38 4.88 13.44
C LYS A 205 -18.41 5.52 14.83
N ASN A 206 -19.23 6.55 14.98
CA ASN A 206 -19.35 7.35 16.21
C ASN A 206 -19.51 6.52 17.51
N GLU A 207 -20.20 5.37 17.45
CA GLU A 207 -20.37 4.49 18.61
C GLU A 207 -19.06 3.89 19.12
N PHE A 208 -18.17 3.53 18.20
CA PHE A 208 -16.83 3.04 18.55
C PHE A 208 -15.97 4.18 19.13
N ASP A 209 -16.05 5.36 18.55
CA ASP A 209 -15.32 6.55 19.02
C ASP A 209 -15.72 6.91 20.45
N ILE A 210 -17.01 6.86 20.77
CA ILE A 210 -17.52 7.13 22.11
C ILE A 210 -17.02 6.07 23.10
N ALA A 211 -17.06 4.79 22.74
CA ALA A 211 -16.59 3.70 23.57
C ALA A 211 -15.08 3.79 23.80
N TYR A 212 -14.31 4.09 22.75
CA TYR A 212 -12.86 4.25 22.82
C TYR A 212 -12.46 5.44 23.71
N LYS A 213 -13.05 6.60 23.50
CA LYS A 213 -12.81 7.81 24.34
C LYS A 213 -13.16 7.61 25.80
N LYS A 214 -14.17 6.77 26.09
CA LYS A 214 -14.60 6.47 27.47
C LYS A 214 -13.65 5.52 28.19
N HIS A 215 -13.00 4.58 27.48
CA HIS A 215 -12.13 3.56 28.09
C HIS A 215 -10.66 3.96 28.12
N TYR A 216 -10.23 4.77 27.16
CA TYR A 216 -8.84 5.22 27.05
C TYR A 216 -8.86 6.74 27.29
N SER A 217 -8.42 7.18 28.46
CA SER A 217 -8.08 8.59 28.66
C SER A 217 -6.95 8.93 27.70
N ILE A 218 -7.31 9.58 26.59
CA ILE A 218 -6.35 10.04 25.58
C ILE A 218 -5.52 11.11 26.25
N PRO A 219 -4.18 10.94 26.42
CA PRO A 219 -3.33 12.02 26.89
C PRO A 219 -3.47 13.19 25.92
N ASP A 220 -3.56 14.42 26.45
CA ASP A 220 -3.46 15.63 25.64
C ASP A 220 -2.19 15.51 24.79
N TYR A 221 -2.35 15.39 23.49
CA TYR A 221 -1.23 15.40 22.56
C TYR A 221 -0.60 16.79 22.58
N PRO A 222 0.74 16.88 22.69
CA PRO A 222 1.39 18.17 22.53
C PRO A 222 0.99 18.76 21.19
N ARG A 223 0.54 20.03 21.18
CA ARG A 223 0.15 20.78 19.98
C ARG A 223 1.25 20.88 18.90
N GLU A 224 2.43 20.36 19.18
CA GLU A 224 3.60 20.30 18.30
C GLU A 224 3.45 19.31 17.13
N PHE A 225 2.46 18.41 17.16
CA PHE A 225 2.11 17.54 16.04
C PHE A 225 1.06 18.16 15.11
N SER A 226 1.08 19.45 14.87
CA SER A 226 0.39 20.00 13.73
C SER A 226 1.18 19.64 12.47
N LEU A 227 0.82 18.53 11.87
CA LEU A 227 1.26 18.19 10.53
C LEU A 227 0.87 19.34 9.60
N LYS A 228 1.80 19.87 8.83
CA LYS A 228 1.51 20.94 7.86
C LYS A 228 0.30 20.53 7.03
N GLY A 229 -0.84 21.20 7.23
CA GLY A 229 -2.08 20.96 6.50
C GLY A 229 -3.13 20.07 7.18
N ILE A 230 -2.87 19.57 8.40
CA ILE A 230 -3.90 18.91 9.22
C ILE A 230 -4.12 19.76 10.45
N SER A 231 -5.16 20.58 10.45
CA SER A 231 -5.77 21.01 11.70
C SER A 231 -6.50 19.80 12.27
N VAL A 232 -5.99 19.20 13.33
CA VAL A 232 -6.82 18.38 14.20
C VAL A 232 -7.72 19.38 14.90
N ASP A 233 -8.95 19.56 14.37
CA ASP A 233 -9.95 20.37 15.05
C ASP A 233 -10.15 19.75 16.43
N SER A 234 -9.81 20.52 17.45
CA SER A 234 -9.98 20.16 18.85
C SER A 234 -11.45 20.11 19.30
N ASP A 235 -12.39 20.23 18.35
CA ASP A 235 -13.83 20.33 18.59
C ASP A 235 -14.57 19.12 17.96
N LEU A 236 -14.10 17.89 18.25
CA LEU A 236 -14.90 16.68 18.06
C LEU A 236 -14.98 15.86 19.33
#